data_2f646194242ae47750ac42ba660e918c
#
_entry.id   2f646194242ae47750ac42ba660e918c
#
_cell.length_a   1.000
_cell.length_b   1.000
_cell.length_c   1.000
_cell.angle_alpha   90.00
_cell.angle_beta   90.00
_cell.angle_gamma   90.00
#
_symmetry.space_group_name_H-M   'P 1'
#
loop_
_entity.id
_entity.type
_entity.pdbx_description
1 polymer ?
#
loop_
_entity_poly.entity_id
_entity_poly.type
_entity_poly.pdbx_seq_one_letter_code
_entity_poly.pdbx_strand_id
1 'polypeptide(L)'
;REAFSRNSVNLACHLSLSTIHRRNVYGENLLHRAVTHQDVDLVCKIIKAGGNVNAQDYAGLTALHIASGEGFYGIANMLLKAGADVNATQMEQVTPLQDAVKEGHYEVYSKLN
;
A
#
# COMPACT_ATOMS: atom_id res chain seq x y z
N ARG A 1 -11.47 -17.75 -9.78
CA ARG A 1 -10.30 -17.31 -9.02
C ARG A 1 -9.01 -17.83 -9.63
N GLU A 2 -9.07 -19.04 -10.10
CA GLU A 2 -7.93 -19.63 -10.75
C GLU A 2 -7.53 -18.85 -11.99
N ALA A 3 -8.50 -18.52 -12.82
CA ALA A 3 -8.24 -17.72 -14.01
C ALA A 3 -7.72 -16.34 -13.62
N PHE A 4 -8.25 -15.78 -12.55
CA PHE A 4 -7.81 -14.49 -12.07
C PHE A 4 -6.35 -14.54 -11.62
N SER A 5 -5.99 -15.60 -10.91
CA SER A 5 -4.60 -15.76 -10.45
C SER A 5 -3.64 -15.82 -11.63
N ARG A 6 -4.02 -16.61 -12.64
CA ARG A 6 -3.20 -16.72 -13.83
C ARG A 6 -3.09 -15.39 -14.55
N ASN A 7 -4.20 -14.70 -14.64
CA ASN A 7 -4.21 -13.37 -15.25
C ASN A 7 -3.40 -12.38 -14.44
N SER A 8 -3.43 -12.50 -13.12
CA SER A 8 -2.62 -11.64 -12.26
C SER A 8 -1.14 -11.80 -12.53
N VAL A 9 -0.69 -13.03 -12.69
CA VAL A 9 0.72 -13.30 -12.98
C VAL A 9 1.08 -12.68 -14.32
N ASN A 10 0.26 -12.89 -15.33
CA ASN A 10 0.51 -12.30 -16.65
C ASN A 10 0.47 -10.80 -16.60
N LEU A 11 -0.51 -10.24 -15.91
CA LEU A 11 -0.62 -8.78 -15.74
C LEU A 11 0.62 -8.24 -15.06
N ALA A 12 1.11 -8.94 -14.04
CA ALA A 12 2.26 -8.47 -13.30
C ALA A 12 3.50 -8.39 -14.18
N CYS A 13 3.65 -9.35 -15.11
CA CYS A 13 4.76 -9.30 -16.04
C CYS A 13 4.63 -8.15 -17.02
N HIS A 14 3.42 -7.66 -17.23
CA HIS A 14 3.12 -6.63 -18.22
C HIS A 14 2.47 -5.40 -17.63
N LEU A 15 2.61 -5.20 -16.31
CA LEU A 15 2.05 -4.02 -15.66
C LEU A 15 2.63 -2.77 -16.27
N SER A 16 1.76 -1.92 -16.81
CA SER A 16 2.18 -0.64 -17.34
C SER A 16 2.04 0.42 -16.28
N LEU A 17 2.76 1.52 -16.45
CA LEU A 17 2.64 2.64 -15.52
C LEU A 17 1.22 3.20 -15.51
N SER A 18 0.54 3.20 -16.66
CA SER A 18 -0.83 3.71 -16.71
C SER A 18 -1.77 2.84 -15.87
N THR A 19 -1.58 1.52 -15.87
CA THR A 19 -2.37 0.62 -15.04
C THR A 19 -2.09 0.86 -13.55
N ILE A 20 -0.81 1.00 -13.21
CA ILE A 20 -0.38 1.19 -11.82
C ILE A 20 -0.92 2.52 -11.28
N HIS A 21 -0.92 3.57 -12.10
CA HIS A 21 -1.27 4.92 -11.65
C HIS A 21 -2.75 5.26 -11.81
N ARG A 22 -3.55 4.38 -12.44
CA ARG A 22 -4.98 4.65 -12.61
C ARG A 22 -5.66 4.75 -11.26
N ARG A 23 -6.52 5.75 -11.11
CA ARG A 23 -7.22 5.98 -9.85
C ARG A 23 -8.71 5.75 -10.01
N ASN A 24 -9.34 5.22 -8.96
CA ASN A 24 -10.78 5.07 -8.93
C ASN A 24 -11.43 6.35 -8.37
N VAL A 25 -12.73 6.30 -8.09
CA VAL A 25 -13.47 7.49 -7.63
C VAL A 25 -13.00 7.99 -6.27
N TYR A 26 -12.33 7.15 -5.49
CA TYR A 26 -11.77 7.54 -4.20
C TYR A 26 -10.32 7.99 -4.30
N GLY A 27 -9.77 8.02 -5.51
CA GLY A 27 -8.37 8.34 -5.73
C GLY A 27 -7.41 7.20 -5.43
N GLU A 28 -7.94 6.01 -5.18
CA GLU A 28 -7.11 4.84 -4.89
C GLU A 28 -6.51 4.29 -6.17
N ASN A 29 -5.22 4.00 -6.12
CA ASN A 29 -4.56 3.35 -7.24
C ASN A 29 -4.46 1.85 -6.96
N LEU A 30 -3.75 1.13 -7.83
CA LEU A 30 -3.65 -0.33 -7.69
C LEU A 30 -2.95 -0.72 -6.39
N LEU A 31 -1.94 0.04 -5.97
CA LEU A 31 -1.23 -0.29 -4.73
C LEU A 31 -2.13 -0.16 -3.50
N HIS A 32 -2.91 0.91 -3.42
CA HIS A 32 -3.87 1.06 -2.32
C HIS A 32 -4.76 -0.17 -2.21
N ARG A 33 -5.31 -0.62 -3.35
CA ARG A 33 -6.24 -1.74 -3.36
C ARG A 33 -5.53 -3.07 -3.07
N ALA A 34 -4.32 -3.24 -3.57
CA ALA A 34 -3.54 -4.46 -3.29
C ALA A 34 -3.25 -4.59 -1.81
N VAL A 35 -2.91 -3.48 -1.14
CA VAL A 35 -2.66 -3.50 0.29
C VAL A 35 -3.96 -3.75 1.06
N THR A 36 -5.05 -3.11 0.68
CA THR A 36 -6.35 -3.31 1.31
C THR A 36 -6.76 -4.78 1.28
N HIS A 37 -6.49 -5.45 0.17
CA HIS A 37 -6.83 -6.88 0.01
C HIS A 37 -5.73 -7.82 0.48
N GLN A 38 -4.66 -7.27 1.03
CA GLN A 38 -3.52 -8.04 1.54
C GLN A 38 -2.92 -8.96 0.47
N ASP A 39 -2.90 -8.47 -0.76
CA ASP A 39 -2.33 -9.22 -1.89
C ASP A 39 -0.83 -8.94 -1.95
N VAL A 40 -0.08 -9.71 -1.18
CA VAL A 40 1.36 -9.48 -1.02
C VAL A 40 2.10 -9.61 -2.35
N ASP A 41 1.74 -10.58 -3.16
CA ASP A 41 2.40 -10.77 -4.45
C ASP A 41 2.20 -9.56 -5.35
N LEU A 42 1.00 -9.04 -5.40
CA LEU A 42 0.70 -7.87 -6.23
C LEU A 42 1.43 -6.64 -5.70
N VAL A 43 1.44 -6.45 -4.39
CA VAL A 43 2.19 -5.35 -3.77
C VAL A 43 3.65 -5.41 -4.21
N CYS A 44 4.25 -6.59 -4.11
CA CYS A 44 5.65 -6.78 -4.50
C CYS A 44 5.87 -6.43 -5.97
N LYS A 45 4.97 -6.88 -6.83
CA LYS A 45 5.11 -6.64 -8.27
C LYS A 45 4.94 -5.17 -8.64
N ILE A 46 4.03 -4.47 -7.97
CA ILE A 46 3.85 -3.04 -8.19
C ILE A 46 5.10 -2.28 -7.79
N ILE A 47 5.68 -2.63 -6.65
CA ILE A 47 6.91 -1.98 -6.18
C ILE A 47 8.05 -2.22 -7.18
N LYS A 48 8.19 -3.45 -7.65
CA LYS A 48 9.24 -3.78 -8.61
C LYS A 48 9.03 -3.10 -9.95
N ALA A 49 7.79 -2.81 -10.31
CA ALA A 49 7.49 -2.14 -11.57
C ALA A 49 7.64 -0.62 -11.47
N GLY A 50 8.06 -0.10 -10.32
CA GLY A 50 8.30 1.32 -10.15
C GLY A 50 7.11 2.12 -9.70
N GLY A 51 6.10 1.48 -9.10
CA GLY A 51 4.96 2.20 -8.57
C GLY A 51 5.36 3.16 -7.46
N ASN A 52 4.65 4.28 -7.37
CA ASN A 52 4.92 5.28 -6.34
C ASN A 52 4.33 4.80 -5.01
N VAL A 53 5.23 4.39 -4.08
CA VAL A 53 4.78 3.87 -2.78
C VAL A 53 4.20 4.96 -1.89
N ASN A 54 4.41 6.22 -2.25
CA ASN A 54 3.93 7.35 -1.46
C ASN A 54 2.70 8.03 -2.06
N ALA A 55 2.07 7.41 -3.06
CA ALA A 55 0.87 7.96 -3.66
C ALA A 55 -0.24 8.06 -2.62
N GLN A 56 -0.94 9.18 -2.62
CA GLN A 56 -2.04 9.43 -1.69
C GLN A 56 -3.36 9.34 -2.44
N ASP A 57 -4.37 8.77 -1.80
CA ASP A 57 -5.72 8.80 -2.34
C ASP A 57 -6.33 10.19 -2.08
N TYR A 58 -7.61 10.38 -2.38
CA TYR A 58 -8.22 11.70 -2.23
C TYR A 58 -8.41 12.11 -0.77
N ALA A 59 -8.31 11.16 0.17
CA ALA A 59 -8.30 11.48 1.60
C ALA A 59 -6.87 11.66 2.13
N GLY A 60 -5.87 11.51 1.26
CA GLY A 60 -4.47 11.65 1.64
C GLY A 60 -3.85 10.38 2.18
N LEU A 61 -4.56 9.25 2.14
CA LEU A 61 -4.03 7.99 2.65
C LEU A 61 -3.00 7.40 1.71
N THR A 62 -1.90 6.92 2.27
CA THR A 62 -0.90 6.17 1.53
C THR A 62 -1.09 4.69 1.82
N ALA A 63 -0.42 3.85 1.04
CA ALA A 63 -0.43 2.41 1.29
C ALA A 63 0.07 2.09 2.70
N LEU A 64 1.06 2.85 3.19
CA LEU A 64 1.60 2.63 4.53
C LEU A 64 0.57 2.94 5.62
N HIS A 65 -0.28 3.97 5.43
CA HIS A 65 -1.39 4.23 6.35
C HIS A 65 -2.31 3.01 6.44
N ILE A 66 -2.66 2.44 5.30
CA ILE A 66 -3.56 1.29 5.26
C ILE A 66 -2.92 0.09 5.97
N ALA A 67 -1.68 -0.23 5.62
CA ALA A 67 -1.00 -1.36 6.23
C ALA A 67 -0.85 -1.18 7.74
N SER A 68 -0.60 0.05 8.18
CA SER A 68 -0.41 0.36 9.60
C SER A 68 -1.72 0.25 10.36
N GLY A 69 -2.80 0.78 9.79
CA GLY A 69 -4.10 0.74 10.44
C GLY A 69 -4.70 -0.66 10.48
N GLU A 70 -4.34 -1.51 9.52
CA GLU A 70 -4.82 -2.89 9.48
C GLU A 70 -3.90 -3.88 10.18
N GLY A 71 -2.70 -3.45 10.56
CA GLY A 71 -1.76 -4.32 11.21
C GLY A 71 -1.04 -5.28 10.28
N PHE A 72 -0.93 -4.95 9.01
CA PHE A 72 -0.25 -5.80 8.01
C PHE A 72 1.26 -5.59 8.09
N TYR A 73 1.89 -6.24 9.07
CA TYR A 73 3.30 -6.03 9.37
C TYR A 73 4.21 -6.30 8.17
N GLY A 74 3.99 -7.43 7.50
CA GLY A 74 4.84 -7.81 6.37
C GLY A 74 4.75 -6.80 5.23
N ILE A 75 3.55 -6.34 4.93
CA ILE A 75 3.34 -5.35 3.88
C ILE A 75 3.94 -4.01 4.29
N ALA A 76 3.74 -3.60 5.54
CA ALA A 76 4.33 -2.36 6.04
C ALA A 76 5.86 -2.41 5.90
N ASN A 77 6.47 -3.54 6.22
CA ASN A 77 7.90 -3.72 6.10
C ASN A 77 8.35 -3.60 4.64
N MET A 78 7.60 -4.21 3.71
CA MET A 78 7.90 -4.10 2.29
C MET A 78 7.84 -2.66 1.81
N LEU A 79 6.82 -1.93 2.23
CA LEU A 79 6.65 -0.54 1.84
C LEU A 79 7.77 0.33 2.38
N LEU A 80 8.16 0.11 3.64
CA LEU A 80 9.25 0.86 4.25
C LEU A 80 10.57 0.63 3.51
N LYS A 81 10.84 -0.62 3.14
CA LYS A 81 12.05 -0.94 2.39
C LYS A 81 12.03 -0.31 1.00
N ALA A 82 10.85 -0.05 0.47
CA ALA A 82 10.71 0.59 -0.84
C ALA A 82 10.69 2.11 -0.75
N GLY A 83 10.88 2.69 0.43
CA GLY A 83 10.98 4.13 0.59
C GLY A 83 9.69 4.82 0.99
N ALA A 84 8.74 4.10 1.59
CA ALA A 84 7.52 4.73 2.05
C ALA A 84 7.81 5.76 3.16
N ASP A 85 7.13 6.89 3.08
CA ASP A 85 7.33 7.99 4.00
C ASP A 85 6.55 7.75 5.30
N VAL A 86 7.27 7.56 6.40
CA VAL A 86 6.65 7.32 7.71
C VAL A 86 5.98 8.57 8.27
N ASN A 87 6.30 9.72 7.71
CA ASN A 87 5.75 11.00 8.16
C ASN A 87 4.63 11.53 7.27
N ALA A 88 4.18 10.74 6.30
CA ALA A 88 3.09 11.17 5.44
C ALA A 88 1.82 11.41 6.28
N THR A 89 1.12 12.50 6.02
CA THR A 89 -0.12 12.80 6.73
C THR A 89 -1.29 12.81 5.77
N GLN A 90 -2.40 12.22 6.20
CA GLN A 90 -3.64 12.29 5.45
C GLN A 90 -4.40 13.56 5.85
N MET A 91 -5.64 13.73 5.35
CA MET A 91 -6.38 14.98 5.52
C MET A 91 -6.59 15.38 6.98
N GLU A 92 -6.63 14.41 7.89
CA GLU A 92 -6.80 14.69 9.32
C GLU A 92 -5.46 14.83 10.04
N GLN A 93 -4.38 14.93 9.27
CA GLN A 93 -3.02 15.10 9.80
C GLN A 93 -2.53 13.88 10.59
N VAL A 94 -3.02 12.71 10.27
CA VAL A 94 -2.64 11.45 10.93
C VAL A 94 -1.53 10.79 10.14
N THR A 95 -0.50 10.31 10.83
CA THR A 95 0.61 9.57 10.23
C THR A 95 0.36 8.07 10.33
N PRO A 96 1.09 7.25 9.55
CA PRO A 96 0.99 5.80 9.72
C PRO A 96 1.26 5.32 11.14
N LEU A 97 2.21 5.96 11.82
CA LEU A 97 2.52 5.60 13.21
C LEU A 97 1.31 5.81 14.11
N GLN A 98 0.60 6.93 13.94
CA GLN A 98 -0.59 7.22 14.72
C GLN A 98 -1.70 6.23 14.43
N ASP A 99 -1.83 5.81 13.16
CA ASP A 99 -2.80 4.78 12.81
C ASP A 99 -2.50 3.45 13.50
N ALA A 100 -1.23 3.05 13.51
CA ALA A 100 -0.83 1.80 14.17
C ALA A 100 -1.12 1.86 15.67
N VAL A 101 -0.83 2.99 16.31
CA VAL A 101 -1.08 3.17 17.74
C VAL A 101 -2.58 3.13 18.03
N LYS A 102 -3.36 3.85 17.24
CA LYS A 102 -4.82 3.93 17.43
C LYS A 102 -5.47 2.57 17.37
N GLU A 103 -5.02 1.72 16.44
CA GLU A 103 -5.60 0.41 16.26
C GLU A 103 -4.91 -0.69 17.09
N GLY A 104 -3.89 -0.32 17.87
CA GLY A 104 -3.21 -1.28 18.75
C GLY A 104 -2.26 -2.21 18.04
N HIS A 105 -1.78 -1.87 16.87
CA HIS A 105 -0.88 -2.73 16.10
C HIS A 105 0.57 -2.46 16.47
N TYR A 106 0.99 -3.01 17.59
CA TYR A 106 2.30 -2.67 18.17
C TYR A 106 3.48 -3.21 17.39
N GLU A 107 3.31 -4.30 16.66
CA GLU A 107 4.39 -4.80 15.81
C GLU A 107 4.70 -3.80 14.70
N VAL A 108 3.66 -3.25 14.08
CA VAL A 108 3.83 -2.25 13.05
C VAL A 108 4.38 -0.96 13.66
N TYR A 109 3.86 -0.57 14.83
CA TYR A 109 4.35 0.59 15.54
C TYR A 109 5.85 0.51 15.77
N SER A 110 6.30 -0.64 16.24
CA SER A 110 7.72 -0.88 16.52
C SER A 110 8.56 -0.72 15.25
N LYS A 111 8.05 -1.17 14.11
CA LYS A 111 8.75 -1.09 12.84
C LYS A 111 8.84 0.34 12.34
N LEU A 112 7.77 1.14 12.54
CA LEU A 112 7.72 2.51 12.07
C LEU A 112 8.57 3.45 12.96
N ASN A 113 8.70 3.09 14.21
CA ASN A 113 9.41 3.89 15.18
C ASN A 113 10.92 3.59 15.10
#